data_ccdcc9c3fb2a4ae9b7a8988de7f26e87
#
_entry.id   ccdcc9c3fb2a4ae9b7a8988de7f26e87
#
_cell.length_a   1.000
_cell.length_b   1.000
_cell.length_c   1.000
_cell.angle_alpha   90.00
_cell.angle_beta   90.00
_cell.angle_gamma   90.00
#
_symmetry.space_group_name_H-M   'P 1'
#
loop_
_entity.id
_entity.type
_entity.pdbx_description
1 polymer ?
#
loop_
_entity_poly.entity_id
_entity_poly.type
_entity_poly.pdbx_seq_one_letter_code
_entity_poly.pdbx_strand_id
1 'polypeptide(L)'
;MCVSLYCTAMASALQEVLTVCYLSKFCVSPFPRHRFLYSYLHTVVRENVLGQLLERDVDAARRGMMFRELIERFQAAISSLEVCERPVIGVSHSYVIGLGIDILSAVDIRYTSQDARFSIREAAIGLAADIGTLQRLPKAVGNDSLARELALTARDFDAAEAKELGFVSKVFPSQQEALRMYHTTSVQEES
;
A
#
# COMPACT_ATOMS: atom_id res chain seq x y z
N MET A 1 7.94 5.30 1.03
CA MET A 1 6.80 4.50 1.48
C MET A 1 7.32 3.29 2.21
N CYS A 2 6.88 3.08 3.44
CA CYS A 2 7.42 2.04 4.30
C CYS A 2 6.25 1.21 4.85
N VAL A 3 5.93 0.11 4.15
CA VAL A 3 4.99 -0.91 4.58
C VAL A 3 5.71 -2.25 4.50
N SER A 4 5.68 -3.00 5.58
CA SER A 4 6.15 -4.39 5.60
C SER A 4 4.92 -5.30 5.61
N LEU A 5 4.85 -6.23 4.67
CA LEU A 5 3.78 -7.20 4.53
C LEU A 5 4.30 -8.58 4.93
N TYR A 6 3.48 -9.30 5.67
CA TYR A 6 3.80 -10.61 6.18
C TYR A 6 2.65 -11.57 5.83
N CYS A 7 2.89 -12.37 4.82
CA CYS A 7 2.11 -13.54 4.47
C CYS A 7 3.04 -14.56 3.83
N THR A 8 2.95 -15.81 4.24
CA THR A 8 3.77 -16.91 3.68
C THR A 8 3.30 -17.38 2.30
N ALA A 9 2.12 -16.92 1.87
CA ALA A 9 1.46 -17.34 0.62
C ALA A 9 1.13 -16.15 -0.29
N MET A 10 2.08 -15.20 -0.47
CA MET A 10 1.86 -14.09 -1.42
C MET A 10 1.70 -14.63 -2.84
N ALA A 11 0.55 -14.35 -3.44
CA ALA A 11 0.20 -14.76 -4.79
C ALA A 11 1.16 -14.18 -5.85
N SER A 12 1.34 -14.92 -6.94
CA SER A 12 2.16 -14.55 -8.11
C SER A 12 1.84 -13.15 -8.67
N ALA A 13 0.60 -12.69 -8.55
CA ALA A 13 0.16 -11.38 -9.00
C ALA A 13 0.83 -10.21 -8.24
N LEU A 14 1.02 -10.36 -6.91
CA LEU A 14 1.79 -9.36 -6.14
C LEU A 14 3.26 -9.38 -6.52
N GLN A 15 3.78 -10.56 -6.87
CA GLN A 15 5.12 -10.74 -7.41
C GLN A 15 5.30 -9.97 -8.73
N GLU A 16 4.28 -9.91 -9.61
CA GLU A 16 4.34 -9.13 -10.85
C GLU A 16 4.37 -7.62 -10.59
N VAL A 17 3.52 -7.09 -9.70
CA VAL A 17 3.56 -5.67 -9.33
C VAL A 17 4.85 -5.33 -8.60
N LEU A 18 5.32 -6.21 -7.74
CA LEU A 18 6.64 -6.09 -7.13
C LEU A 18 7.74 -6.22 -8.20
N THR A 19 7.59 -7.02 -9.24
CA THR A 19 8.57 -7.18 -10.33
C THR A 19 8.58 -5.96 -11.25
N VAL A 20 7.45 -5.36 -11.56
CA VAL A 20 7.38 -4.05 -12.24
C VAL A 20 8.08 -2.96 -11.40
N CYS A 21 7.98 -3.07 -10.07
CA CYS A 21 8.77 -2.26 -9.14
C CYS A 21 10.24 -2.72 -9.01
N TYR A 22 10.58 -3.92 -9.48
CA TYR A 22 11.84 -4.64 -9.23
C TYR A 22 12.94 -4.37 -10.26
N LEU A 23 12.62 -3.88 -11.43
CA LEU A 23 13.62 -3.51 -12.46
C LEU A 23 14.57 -2.41 -12.02
N SER A 24 14.39 -1.86 -10.82
CA SER A 24 15.32 -0.93 -10.17
C SER A 24 15.93 -1.51 -8.89
N LYS A 25 16.76 -2.54 -8.99
CA LYS A 25 17.76 -3.00 -7.98
C LYS A 25 17.26 -3.19 -6.53
N PHE A 26 16.28 -4.04 -6.26
CA PHE A 26 15.98 -4.50 -4.90
C PHE A 26 16.08 -6.02 -4.76
N CYS A 27 16.94 -6.45 -3.83
CA CYS A 27 17.24 -7.83 -3.52
C CYS A 27 16.10 -8.49 -2.75
N VAL A 28 15.42 -9.47 -3.35
CA VAL A 28 14.48 -10.38 -2.69
C VAL A 28 15.26 -11.64 -2.30
N SER A 29 15.69 -11.77 -1.03
CA SER A 29 16.29 -12.99 -0.51
C SER A 29 15.21 -14.00 -0.09
N PRO A 30 15.36 -15.30 -0.32
CA PRO A 30 14.31 -16.29 -0.05
C PRO A 30 14.22 -16.77 1.41
N PHE A 31 14.70 -16.01 2.40
CA PHE A 31 14.63 -16.38 3.82
C PHE A 31 14.36 -15.21 4.76
N PRO A 32 13.84 -15.43 5.99
CA PRO A 32 13.01 -14.51 6.76
C PRO A 32 13.83 -13.40 7.42
N ARG A 33 14.16 -12.37 6.66
CA ARG A 33 14.70 -11.14 7.21
C ARG A 33 14.00 -9.97 6.54
N HIS A 34 13.12 -9.33 7.29
CA HIS A 34 12.57 -7.97 7.17
C HIS A 34 12.75 -7.27 5.82
N ARG A 35 11.67 -7.13 5.06
CA ARG A 35 11.68 -6.39 3.81
C ARG A 35 10.83 -5.15 3.91
N PHE A 36 11.50 -4.06 3.65
CA PHE A 36 10.94 -2.73 3.54
C PHE A 36 10.51 -2.48 2.10
N LEU A 37 9.21 -2.23 1.87
CA LEU A 37 8.79 -1.52 0.67
C LEU A 37 9.03 -0.03 0.92
N TYR A 38 10.18 0.42 0.50
CA TYR A 38 10.58 1.82 0.61
C TYR A 38 9.78 2.72 -0.33
N SER A 39 9.77 4.01 -0.02
CA SER A 39 9.15 5.14 -0.69
C SER A 39 9.38 5.24 -2.22
N TYR A 40 9.95 4.23 -2.80
CA TYR A 40 10.33 4.10 -4.19
C TYR A 40 9.17 3.78 -5.13
N LEU A 41 8.06 3.21 -4.62
CA LEU A 41 6.96 2.79 -5.47
C LEU A 41 6.31 3.97 -6.22
N HIS A 42 6.17 5.11 -5.55
CA HIS A 42 5.60 6.31 -6.19
C HIS A 42 6.49 6.81 -7.34
N THR A 43 7.81 6.87 -7.12
CA THR A 43 8.77 7.32 -8.14
C THR A 43 8.89 6.30 -9.28
N VAL A 44 8.96 5.02 -8.95
CA VAL A 44 9.09 3.94 -9.95
C VAL A 44 7.83 3.80 -10.81
N VAL A 45 6.64 3.85 -10.21
CA VAL A 45 5.39 3.81 -10.98
C VAL A 45 5.26 5.04 -11.86
N ARG A 46 5.57 6.23 -11.34
CA ARG A 46 5.47 7.47 -12.10
C ARG A 46 6.49 7.57 -13.23
N GLU A 47 7.76 7.27 -12.96
CA GLU A 47 8.84 7.50 -13.93
C GLU A 47 8.99 6.34 -14.94
N ASN A 48 8.83 5.10 -14.52
CA ASN A 48 9.08 3.96 -15.42
C ASN A 48 7.81 3.45 -16.11
N VAL A 49 6.67 3.36 -15.41
CA VAL A 49 5.46 2.76 -16.01
C VAL A 49 4.57 3.82 -16.62
N LEU A 50 4.22 4.86 -15.88
CA LEU A 50 3.39 5.96 -16.40
C LEU A 50 4.14 6.77 -17.44
N GLY A 51 5.44 7.07 -17.23
CA GLY A 51 6.28 7.80 -18.19
C GLY A 51 6.35 7.07 -19.52
N GLN A 52 6.66 5.79 -19.52
CA GLN A 52 6.72 4.99 -20.75
C GLN A 52 5.38 4.91 -21.51
N LEU A 53 4.24 4.93 -20.80
CA LEU A 53 2.92 4.98 -21.44
C LEU A 53 2.60 6.35 -22.01
N LEU A 54 3.05 7.42 -21.34
CA LEU A 54 2.85 8.80 -21.81
C LEU A 54 3.73 9.14 -23.02
N GLU A 55 4.92 8.56 -23.11
CA GLU A 55 5.87 8.77 -24.20
C GLU A 55 5.52 8.00 -25.50
N ARG A 56 4.59 7.03 -25.45
CA ARG A 56 4.17 6.29 -26.63
C ARG A 56 3.42 7.21 -27.62
N ASP A 57 3.85 7.15 -28.87
CA ASP A 57 3.17 7.83 -29.98
C ASP A 57 1.90 7.07 -30.37
N VAL A 58 0.85 7.26 -29.59
CA VAL A 58 -0.48 6.69 -29.80
C VAL A 58 -1.54 7.74 -29.52
N ASP A 59 -2.70 7.62 -30.18
CA ASP A 59 -3.84 8.49 -29.94
C ASP A 59 -4.37 8.38 -28.49
N ALA A 60 -5.17 9.37 -28.08
CA ALA A 60 -5.67 9.44 -26.71
C ALA A 60 -6.56 8.25 -26.31
N ALA A 61 -7.33 7.67 -27.25
CA ALA A 61 -8.21 6.55 -26.96
C ALA A 61 -7.40 5.28 -26.68
N ARG A 62 -6.40 4.97 -27.51
CA ARG A 62 -5.50 3.83 -27.30
C ARG A 62 -4.70 4.00 -26.01
N ARG A 63 -4.21 5.21 -25.73
CA ARG A 63 -3.53 5.51 -24.46
C ARG A 63 -4.44 5.26 -23.26
N GLY A 64 -5.71 5.68 -23.32
CA GLY A 64 -6.70 5.40 -22.29
C GLY A 64 -6.93 3.90 -22.05
N MET A 65 -6.96 3.09 -23.09
CA MET A 65 -7.07 1.62 -22.97
C MET A 65 -5.83 1.01 -22.29
N MET A 66 -4.64 1.50 -22.62
CA MET A 66 -3.39 1.03 -21.97
C MET A 66 -3.35 1.39 -20.48
N PHE A 67 -3.81 2.60 -20.12
CA PHE A 67 -3.93 2.99 -18.72
C PHE A 67 -4.93 2.12 -17.96
N ARG A 68 -6.08 1.83 -18.58
CA ARG A 68 -7.09 0.96 -17.99
C ARG A 68 -6.53 -0.42 -17.68
N GLU A 69 -5.86 -1.05 -18.64
CA GLU A 69 -5.21 -2.37 -18.45
C GLU A 69 -4.19 -2.33 -17.31
N LEU A 70 -3.38 -1.28 -17.23
CA LEU A 70 -2.42 -1.08 -16.15
C LEU A 70 -3.12 -0.98 -14.78
N ILE A 71 -4.17 -0.15 -14.68
CA ILE A 71 -4.93 0.04 -13.44
C ILE A 71 -5.57 -1.28 -13.01
N GLU A 72 -6.19 -2.04 -13.91
CA GLU A 72 -6.80 -3.34 -13.61
C GLU A 72 -5.77 -4.34 -13.06
N ARG A 73 -4.55 -4.35 -13.59
CA ARG A 73 -3.45 -5.19 -13.06
C ARG A 73 -3.02 -4.77 -11.66
N PHE A 74 -2.90 -3.47 -11.39
CA PHE A 74 -2.59 -2.97 -10.04
C PHE A 74 -3.72 -3.30 -9.05
N GLN A 75 -4.98 -3.10 -9.43
CA GLN A 75 -6.14 -3.44 -8.63
C GLN A 75 -6.18 -4.93 -8.29
N ALA A 76 -5.92 -5.81 -9.27
CA ALA A 76 -5.85 -7.25 -9.06
C ALA A 76 -4.74 -7.63 -8.07
N ALA A 77 -3.57 -7.01 -8.20
CA ALA A 77 -2.45 -7.27 -7.30
C ALA A 77 -2.71 -6.83 -5.85
N ILE A 78 -3.30 -5.64 -5.65
CA ILE A 78 -3.66 -5.18 -4.31
C ILE A 78 -4.80 -6.04 -3.73
N SER A 79 -5.79 -6.41 -4.55
CA SER A 79 -6.89 -7.28 -4.12
C SER A 79 -6.42 -8.68 -3.73
N SER A 80 -5.27 -9.15 -4.23
CA SER A 80 -4.71 -10.44 -3.81
C SER A 80 -4.33 -10.50 -2.33
N LEU A 81 -4.10 -9.37 -1.68
CA LEU A 81 -3.90 -9.30 -0.23
C LEU A 81 -5.21 -9.58 0.52
N GLU A 82 -6.33 -9.05 0.02
CA GLU A 82 -7.65 -9.20 0.63
C GLU A 82 -8.22 -10.62 0.49
N VAL A 83 -7.88 -11.32 -0.60
CA VAL A 83 -8.32 -12.70 -0.83
C VAL A 83 -7.31 -13.76 -0.37
N CYS A 84 -6.24 -13.36 0.32
CA CYS A 84 -5.27 -14.29 0.87
C CYS A 84 -5.95 -15.21 1.90
N GLU A 85 -5.73 -16.52 1.80
CA GLU A 85 -6.32 -17.53 2.71
C GLU A 85 -5.80 -17.42 4.16
N ARG A 86 -4.73 -16.65 4.37
CA ARG A 86 -4.12 -16.41 5.69
C ARG A 86 -4.18 -14.92 6.02
N PRO A 87 -4.34 -14.57 7.30
CA PRO A 87 -4.31 -13.17 7.73
C PRO A 87 -3.04 -12.45 7.27
N VAL A 88 -3.22 -11.27 6.68
CA VAL A 88 -2.13 -10.40 6.21
C VAL A 88 -1.96 -9.24 7.18
N ILE A 89 -0.79 -9.11 7.76
CA ILE A 89 -0.45 -8.04 8.70
C ILE A 89 0.42 -7.00 8.00
N GLY A 90 -0.04 -5.76 7.97
CA GLY A 90 0.71 -4.61 7.48
C GLY A 90 1.36 -3.83 8.63
N VAL A 91 2.67 -3.65 8.58
CA VAL A 91 3.41 -2.79 9.50
C VAL A 91 3.95 -1.59 8.74
N SER A 92 3.57 -0.39 9.17
CA SER A 92 3.96 0.86 8.54
C SER A 92 4.80 1.75 9.44
N HIS A 93 5.66 2.56 8.84
CA HIS A 93 6.47 3.55 9.53
C HIS A 93 6.88 4.66 8.56
N SER A 94 7.35 5.81 9.08
CA SER A 94 7.76 6.93 8.24
C SER A 94 6.64 7.34 7.25
N TYR A 95 6.92 7.57 5.99
CA TYR A 95 5.94 8.06 5.02
C TYR A 95 5.18 6.92 4.32
N VAL A 96 3.85 6.95 4.39
CA VAL A 96 2.92 6.02 3.73
C VAL A 96 2.00 6.85 2.83
N ILE A 97 2.32 6.92 1.56
CA ILE A 97 1.70 7.85 0.61
C ILE A 97 1.14 7.09 -0.59
N GLY A 98 -0.07 7.47 -1.04
CA GLY A 98 -0.69 6.95 -2.25
C GLY A 98 -0.84 5.43 -2.22
N LEU A 99 -0.20 4.71 -3.13
CA LEU A 99 -0.25 3.23 -3.20
C LEU A 99 0.03 2.53 -1.85
N GLY A 100 0.71 3.20 -0.89
CA GLY A 100 0.88 2.68 0.47
C GLY A 100 -0.42 2.60 1.24
N ILE A 101 -1.32 3.53 1.01
CA ILE A 101 -2.66 3.51 1.60
C ILE A 101 -3.49 2.40 0.93
N ASP A 102 -3.37 2.20 -0.40
CA ASP A 102 -4.03 1.09 -1.10
C ASP A 102 -3.63 -0.26 -0.51
N ILE A 103 -2.33 -0.49 -0.33
CA ILE A 103 -1.79 -1.71 0.28
C ILE A 103 -2.31 -1.89 1.70
N LEU A 104 -2.18 -0.86 2.56
CA LEU A 104 -2.63 -0.96 3.96
C LEU A 104 -4.13 -1.13 4.07
N SER A 105 -4.92 -0.56 3.17
CA SER A 105 -6.37 -0.73 3.18
C SER A 105 -6.82 -2.13 2.80
N ALA A 106 -5.97 -2.92 2.14
CA ALA A 106 -6.25 -4.28 1.68
C ALA A 106 -5.77 -5.38 2.63
N VAL A 107 -5.02 -5.05 3.70
CA VAL A 107 -4.57 -6.02 4.69
C VAL A 107 -5.55 -6.14 5.86
N ASP A 108 -5.51 -7.25 6.59
CA ASP A 108 -6.43 -7.54 7.71
C ASP A 108 -6.07 -6.73 8.96
N ILE A 109 -4.81 -6.74 9.34
CA ILE A 109 -4.31 -6.07 10.54
C ILE A 109 -3.29 -5.00 10.18
N ARG A 110 -3.46 -3.79 10.69
CA ARG A 110 -2.59 -2.64 10.45
C ARG A 110 -1.94 -2.17 11.73
N TYR A 111 -0.62 -2.26 11.79
CA TYR A 111 0.21 -1.69 12.85
C TYR A 111 1.07 -0.56 12.28
N THR A 112 1.39 0.42 13.12
CA THR A 112 2.25 1.52 12.72
C THR A 112 3.18 1.98 13.85
N SER A 113 4.25 2.67 13.51
CA SER A 113 5.08 3.38 14.48
C SER A 113 4.68 4.84 14.60
N GLN A 114 5.05 5.48 15.70
CA GLN A 114 4.69 6.88 16.02
C GLN A 114 5.19 7.90 14.98
N ASP A 115 6.29 7.58 14.29
CA ASP A 115 6.86 8.43 13.26
C ASP A 115 6.12 8.39 11.92
N ALA A 116 5.09 7.53 11.80
CA ALA A 116 4.38 7.37 10.54
C ALA A 116 3.56 8.61 10.16
N ARG A 117 3.59 8.92 8.86
CA ARG A 117 2.80 9.96 8.21
C ARG A 117 2.09 9.37 7.01
N PHE A 118 0.83 9.60 6.92
CA PHE A 118 -0.05 9.05 5.90
C PHE A 118 -0.60 10.15 5.00
N SER A 119 -0.79 9.87 3.72
CA SER A 119 -1.49 10.78 2.80
C SER A 119 -2.05 10.04 1.59
N ILE A 120 -3.27 10.37 1.22
CA ILE A 120 -3.88 9.99 -0.07
C ILE A 120 -3.52 11.10 -1.05
N ARG A 121 -2.35 10.99 -1.67
CA ARG A 121 -1.73 12.11 -2.40
C ARG A 121 -2.18 12.22 -3.86
N GLU A 122 -2.99 11.31 -4.35
CA GLU A 122 -3.40 11.19 -5.75
C GLU A 122 -4.08 12.47 -6.25
N ALA A 123 -5.01 13.03 -5.50
CA ALA A 123 -5.70 14.27 -5.89
C ALA A 123 -4.73 15.46 -6.06
N ALA A 124 -3.68 15.54 -5.26
CA ALA A 124 -2.68 16.62 -5.35
C ALA A 124 -1.83 16.55 -6.63
N ILE A 125 -1.80 15.40 -7.30
CA ILE A 125 -1.05 15.19 -8.56
C ILE A 125 -1.97 14.95 -9.76
N GLY A 126 -3.28 15.23 -9.59
CA GLY A 126 -4.27 15.12 -10.66
C GLY A 126 -4.67 13.69 -11.02
N LEU A 127 -4.50 12.73 -10.10
CA LEU A 127 -4.92 11.34 -10.26
C LEU A 127 -6.09 11.00 -9.33
N ALA A 128 -6.83 9.95 -9.66
CA ALA A 128 -7.78 9.32 -8.75
C ALA A 128 -7.07 8.25 -7.92
N ALA A 129 -7.48 8.05 -6.65
CA ALA A 129 -7.01 6.96 -5.80
C ALA A 129 -7.80 5.68 -6.12
N ASP A 130 -7.69 5.20 -7.37
CA ASP A 130 -8.53 4.15 -7.96
C ASP A 130 -7.96 2.73 -7.83
N ILE A 131 -6.78 2.57 -7.20
CA ILE A 131 -6.13 1.26 -7.03
C ILE A 131 -6.75 0.45 -5.88
N GLY A 132 -7.55 1.09 -5.01
CA GLY A 132 -8.25 0.38 -3.95
C GLY A 132 -8.60 1.20 -2.72
N THR A 133 -7.95 2.34 -2.52
CA THR A 133 -8.17 3.20 -1.34
C THR A 133 -9.64 3.63 -1.23
N LEU A 134 -10.23 4.15 -2.31
CA LEU A 134 -11.59 4.68 -2.25
C LEU A 134 -12.67 3.62 -1.95
N GLN A 135 -12.43 2.35 -2.29
CA GLN A 135 -13.35 1.26 -2.00
C GLN A 135 -13.19 0.70 -0.58
N ARG A 136 -11.95 0.72 -0.04
CA ARG A 136 -11.59 0.04 1.22
C ARG A 136 -11.52 0.97 2.42
N LEU A 137 -10.94 2.16 2.24
CA LEU A 137 -10.72 3.10 3.34
C LEU A 137 -12.00 3.47 4.09
N PRO A 138 -13.14 3.77 3.43
CA PRO A 138 -14.38 4.09 4.13
C PRO A 138 -14.84 2.98 5.07
N LYS A 139 -14.64 1.71 4.68
CA LYS A 139 -14.97 0.55 5.51
C LYS A 139 -13.97 0.39 6.67
N ALA A 140 -12.68 0.65 6.41
CA ALA A 140 -11.63 0.52 7.43
C ALA A 140 -11.75 1.57 8.54
N VAL A 141 -12.12 2.82 8.20
CA VAL A 141 -12.27 3.92 9.17
C VAL A 141 -13.70 4.05 9.70
N GLY A 142 -14.68 3.41 9.09
CA GLY A 142 -16.09 3.47 9.51
C GLY A 142 -16.75 4.85 9.33
N ASN A 143 -16.10 5.77 8.63
CA ASN A 143 -16.58 7.15 8.41
C ASN A 143 -16.30 7.58 6.96
N ASP A 144 -17.33 7.53 6.11
CA ASP A 144 -17.23 7.87 4.70
C ASP A 144 -16.89 9.35 4.46
N SER A 145 -17.45 10.26 5.28
CA SER A 145 -17.17 11.71 5.17
C SER A 145 -15.68 12.00 5.36
N LEU A 146 -15.08 11.38 6.36
CA LEU A 146 -13.68 11.58 6.69
C LEU A 146 -12.76 10.92 5.66
N ALA A 147 -13.11 9.72 5.17
CA ALA A 147 -12.38 9.09 4.07
C ALA A 147 -12.38 9.97 2.81
N ARG A 148 -13.51 10.61 2.49
CA ARG A 148 -13.61 11.58 1.38
C ARG A 148 -12.79 12.83 1.63
N GLU A 149 -12.83 13.39 2.85
CA GLU A 149 -12.00 14.54 3.21
C GLU A 149 -10.52 14.24 2.95
N LEU A 150 -10.01 13.13 3.49
CA LEU A 150 -8.61 12.73 3.30
C LEU A 150 -8.25 12.55 1.82
N ALA A 151 -9.14 11.93 1.04
CA ALA A 151 -8.90 11.68 -0.38
C ALA A 151 -8.95 12.98 -1.23
N LEU A 152 -9.88 13.89 -0.93
CA LEU A 152 -10.07 15.10 -1.73
C LEU A 152 -9.09 16.22 -1.36
N THR A 153 -8.71 16.31 -0.09
CA THR A 153 -7.76 17.34 0.38
C THR A 153 -6.31 16.93 0.20
N ALA A 154 -6.05 15.62 0.05
CA ALA A 154 -4.70 15.06 0.02
C ALA A 154 -3.82 15.49 1.21
N ARG A 155 -4.43 15.89 2.35
CA ARG A 155 -3.70 16.30 3.54
C ARG A 155 -2.97 15.13 4.17
N ASP A 156 -1.93 15.46 4.91
CA ASP A 156 -1.24 14.49 5.75
C ASP A 156 -2.03 14.24 7.03
N PHE A 157 -1.95 13.02 7.56
CA PHE A 157 -2.40 12.65 8.90
C PHE A 157 -1.35 11.77 9.57
N ASP A 158 -1.25 11.86 10.89
CA ASP A 158 -0.23 11.15 11.64
C ASP A 158 -0.70 9.80 12.20
N ALA A 159 0.20 9.13 12.93
CA ALA A 159 -0.10 7.83 13.53
C ALA A 159 -1.19 7.91 14.61
N ALA A 160 -1.27 9.03 15.35
CA ALA A 160 -2.29 9.23 16.38
C ALA A 160 -3.67 9.40 15.73
N GLU A 161 -3.78 10.26 14.72
CA GLU A 161 -4.99 10.44 13.93
C GLU A 161 -5.40 9.13 13.23
N ALA A 162 -4.45 8.41 12.61
CA ALA A 162 -4.72 7.11 11.99
C ALA A 162 -5.31 6.09 12.97
N LYS A 163 -4.89 6.13 14.24
CA LYS A 163 -5.45 5.31 15.32
C LYS A 163 -6.84 5.76 15.73
N GLU A 164 -7.05 7.06 15.89
CA GLU A 164 -8.35 7.64 16.23
C GLU A 164 -9.40 7.34 15.16
N LEU A 165 -9.00 7.41 13.88
CA LEU A 165 -9.83 7.06 12.73
C LEU A 165 -10.19 5.57 12.65
N GLY A 166 -9.51 4.71 13.40
CA GLY A 166 -9.62 3.25 13.28
C GLY A 166 -8.88 2.66 12.08
N PHE A 167 -8.09 3.47 11.34
CA PHE A 167 -7.33 2.97 10.20
C PHE A 167 -6.21 2.03 10.63
N VAL A 168 -5.58 2.26 11.77
CA VAL A 168 -4.59 1.33 12.35
C VAL A 168 -5.06 0.77 13.69
N SER A 169 -4.76 -0.51 13.92
CA SER A 169 -5.17 -1.20 15.16
C SER A 169 -4.31 -0.79 16.35
N LYS A 170 -3.02 -0.49 16.13
CA LYS A 170 -2.08 -0.15 17.21
C LYS A 170 -0.93 0.72 16.69
N VAL A 171 -0.49 1.64 17.54
CA VAL A 171 0.68 2.49 17.33
C VAL A 171 1.78 2.06 18.30
N PHE A 172 3.00 1.91 17.80
CA PHE A 172 4.18 1.51 18.58
C PHE A 172 5.19 2.65 18.62
N PRO A 173 6.02 2.73 19.68
CA PRO A 173 7.05 3.75 19.81
C PRO A 173 8.09 3.73 18.67
N SER A 174 8.36 2.53 18.14
CA SER A 174 9.33 2.34 17.05
C SER A 174 8.88 1.26 16.09
N GLN A 175 9.47 1.28 14.89
CA GLN A 175 9.31 0.23 13.90
C GLN A 175 9.71 -1.14 14.44
N GLN A 176 10.83 -1.22 15.19
CA GLN A 176 11.31 -2.49 15.73
C GLN A 176 10.31 -3.12 16.69
N GLU A 177 9.62 -2.30 17.49
CA GLU A 177 8.58 -2.80 18.40
C GLU A 177 7.34 -3.27 17.65
N ALA A 178 6.93 -2.54 16.61
CA ALA A 178 5.84 -2.96 15.75
C ALA A 178 6.13 -4.31 15.07
N LEU A 179 7.38 -4.52 14.63
CA LEU A 179 7.82 -5.78 14.02
C LEU A 179 7.93 -6.93 15.04
N ARG A 180 8.33 -6.67 16.27
CA ARG A 180 8.35 -7.70 17.34
C ARG A 180 6.95 -8.22 17.65
N MET A 181 5.97 -7.32 17.69
CA MET A 181 4.57 -7.71 17.93
C MET A 181 4.04 -8.61 16.81
N TYR A 182 4.41 -8.34 15.56
CA TYR A 182 4.08 -9.24 14.44
C TYR A 182 4.56 -10.67 14.72
N HIS A 183 5.82 -10.86 15.09
CA HIS A 183 6.36 -12.20 15.39
C HIS A 183 5.59 -12.91 16.51
N THR A 184 5.14 -12.18 17.53
CA THR A 184 4.35 -12.75 18.62
C THR A 184 2.95 -13.16 18.15
N THR A 185 2.33 -12.37 17.29
CA THR A 185 0.98 -12.65 16.77
C THR A 185 1.00 -13.83 15.80
N SER A 186 2.02 -13.96 14.95
CA SER A 186 2.12 -15.04 13.97
C SER A 186 2.45 -16.41 14.58
N VAL A 187 3.14 -16.45 15.71
CA VAL A 187 3.51 -17.72 16.41
C VAL A 187 2.30 -18.33 17.14
N GLN A 188 1.30 -17.54 17.52
CA GLN A 188 0.09 -18.05 18.17
C GLN A 188 -0.85 -18.81 17.22
N GLU A 189 -0.69 -18.67 15.92
CA GLU A 189 -1.50 -19.37 14.91
C GLU A 189 -0.92 -20.75 14.54
N GLU A 190 0.30 -21.08 14.93
CA GLU A 190 0.93 -22.39 14.68
C GLU A 190 0.80 -23.38 15.85
N SER A 191 0.18 -23.01 16.96
CA SER A 191 -0.05 -23.83 18.15
C SER A 191 -1.54 -24.21 18.31
#